data_71782d6e52907e090c184d0ff7d5a1e3
#
_entry.id   71782d6e52907e090c184d0ff7d5a1e3
#
_cell.length_a   1.000
_cell.length_b   1.000
_cell.length_c   1.000
_cell.angle_alpha   90.00
_cell.angle_beta   90.00
_cell.angle_gamma   90.00
#
_symmetry.space_group_name_H-M   'P 1'
#
loop_
_entity.id
_entity.type
_entity.pdbx_description
1 polymer ?
#
loop_
_entity_poly.entity_id
_entity_poly.type
_entity_poly.pdbx_seq_one_letter_code
_entity_poly.pdbx_strand_id
1 'polypeptide(L)'
;MKKLTAILTSLIMTLSVICQTSVFAAFSDVGDDNTYKDAITTLTKLKVIDGYEDGTFKPDGQITRAEFTKLIVFILGYKDLAYDSSDFTDVDASHWAKNYIQTAYNLGIIAGMGDGTFAPDAPVTYEQALKMVVCTLGCVQFAENLGEWPEGFIKQANTLDLTKKVNSTGYSEGATRGMIAQVLYNALEIPIYENNGYNWVATEKTLMKDYLKVKKLKGTLVGVEDYLTEDCKQDLNESEMAILPNDSSDLVKIDFSEFTSNVTDISKYLGNTITVYYEQLT
;
A
#
# COMPACT_ATOMS: atom_id res chain seq x y z
N MET A 1 -27.37 18.59 42.01
CA MET A 1 -26.43 17.56 41.63
C MET A 1 -26.97 16.93 40.34
N LYS A 2 -26.48 17.37 39.20
CA LYS A 2 -26.87 16.83 37.87
C LYS A 2 -25.87 15.70 37.54
N LYS A 3 -26.37 14.48 37.45
CA LYS A 3 -25.58 13.33 37.00
C LYS A 3 -25.40 13.50 35.48
N LEU A 4 -24.17 13.69 35.05
CA LEU A 4 -23.75 13.66 33.68
C LEU A 4 -23.64 12.15 33.29
N THR A 5 -24.61 11.66 32.55
CA THR A 5 -24.56 10.34 31.94
C THR A 5 -23.69 10.46 30.68
N ALA A 6 -22.48 9.94 30.75
CA ALA A 6 -21.63 9.75 29.58
C ALA A 6 -22.28 8.67 28.71
N ILE A 7 -22.75 9.06 27.53
CA ILE A 7 -23.18 8.12 26.50
C ILE A 7 -21.91 7.62 25.81
N LEU A 8 -21.53 6.38 26.14
CA LEU A 8 -20.48 5.64 25.46
C LEU A 8 -21.05 5.22 24.10
N THR A 9 -20.76 5.96 23.04
CA THR A 9 -21.07 5.53 21.68
C THR A 9 -20.08 4.43 21.28
N SER A 10 -20.47 3.17 21.51
CA SER A 10 -19.81 2.01 20.94
C SER A 10 -19.98 2.10 19.42
N LEU A 11 -18.91 2.46 18.70
CA LEU A 11 -18.86 2.40 17.26
C LEU A 11 -18.64 0.93 16.86
N ILE A 12 -19.71 0.20 16.61
CA ILE A 12 -19.66 -1.15 16.04
C ILE A 12 -19.28 -0.97 14.57
N MET A 13 -18.02 -1.24 14.23
CA MET A 13 -17.58 -1.31 12.84
C MET A 13 -17.88 -2.72 12.33
N THR A 14 -18.94 -2.88 11.55
CA THR A 14 -19.18 -4.10 10.78
C THR A 14 -18.31 -4.05 9.53
N LEU A 15 -17.40 -4.97 9.40
CA LEU A 15 -16.46 -5.09 8.29
C LEU A 15 -16.94 -6.22 7.38
N SER A 16 -17.56 -5.90 6.23
CA SER A 16 -17.86 -6.92 5.22
C SER A 16 -16.63 -7.13 4.33
N VAL A 17 -15.91 -8.21 4.56
CA VAL A 17 -14.89 -8.72 3.64
C VAL A 17 -15.55 -9.78 2.76
N ILE A 18 -15.58 -9.56 1.44
CA ILE A 18 -15.98 -10.60 0.49
C ILE A 18 -14.92 -11.71 0.58
N CYS A 19 -15.27 -12.77 1.30
CA CYS A 19 -14.44 -13.94 1.48
C CYS A 19 -14.43 -14.76 0.19
N GLN A 20 -13.40 -14.58 -0.63
CA GLN A 20 -12.91 -15.68 -1.45
C GLN A 20 -11.81 -16.36 -0.63
N THR A 21 -12.03 -17.62 -0.29
CA THR A 21 -11.08 -18.48 0.44
C THR A 21 -9.84 -18.76 -0.41
N SER A 22 -8.99 -17.75 -0.55
CA SER A 22 -7.63 -17.95 -1.01
C SER A 22 -6.80 -18.16 0.24
N VAL A 23 -6.45 -19.39 0.53
CA VAL A 23 -5.27 -19.67 1.37
C VAL A 23 -4.14 -18.91 0.71
N PHE A 24 -3.66 -17.84 1.34
CA PHE A 24 -2.47 -17.15 0.87
C PHE A 24 -1.30 -18.09 1.10
N ALA A 25 -1.08 -19.01 0.15
CA ALA A 25 0.16 -19.74 0.10
C ALA A 25 1.27 -18.70 -0.06
N ALA A 26 2.24 -18.73 0.85
CA ALA A 26 3.45 -17.94 0.68
C ALA A 26 4.02 -18.28 -0.68
N PHE A 27 4.47 -17.29 -1.45
CA PHE A 27 5.10 -17.53 -2.75
C PHE A 27 6.28 -18.45 -2.56
N SER A 28 6.41 -19.48 -3.41
CA SER A 28 7.42 -20.53 -3.25
C SER A 28 8.87 -20.02 -3.34
N ASP A 29 9.05 -18.84 -3.93
CA ASP A 29 10.33 -18.18 -4.15
C ASP A 29 10.56 -16.96 -3.22
N VAL A 30 9.69 -16.76 -2.21
CA VAL A 30 9.82 -15.69 -1.21
C VAL A 30 10.00 -16.34 0.17
N GLY A 31 11.23 -16.75 0.48
CA GLY A 31 11.61 -17.36 1.76
C GLY A 31 11.70 -16.33 2.90
N ASP A 32 11.96 -16.84 4.11
CA ASP A 32 12.10 -16.01 5.32
C ASP A 32 13.28 -15.05 5.27
N ASP A 33 14.28 -15.36 4.48
CA ASP A 33 15.50 -14.59 4.24
C ASP A 33 15.35 -13.52 3.15
N ASN A 34 14.23 -13.51 2.42
CA ASN A 34 14.01 -12.53 1.35
C ASN A 34 13.83 -11.13 1.94
N THR A 35 14.69 -10.20 1.53
CA THR A 35 14.69 -8.80 2.00
C THR A 35 13.33 -8.12 1.82
N TYR A 36 12.57 -8.48 0.80
CA TYR A 36 11.30 -7.86 0.43
C TYR A 36 10.06 -8.63 0.92
N LYS A 37 10.26 -9.70 1.71
CA LYS A 37 9.17 -10.57 2.16
C LYS A 37 8.02 -9.81 2.81
N ASP A 38 8.32 -8.91 3.75
CA ASP A 38 7.29 -8.15 4.47
C ASP A 38 6.49 -7.25 3.52
N ALA A 39 7.17 -6.57 2.60
CA ALA A 39 6.56 -5.71 1.61
C ALA A 39 5.67 -6.52 0.66
N ILE A 40 6.20 -7.62 0.09
CA ILE A 40 5.47 -8.51 -0.82
C ILE A 40 4.23 -9.06 -0.11
N THR A 41 4.40 -9.63 1.08
CA THR A 41 3.30 -10.23 1.84
C THR A 41 2.20 -9.19 2.16
N THR A 42 2.60 -7.99 2.60
CA THR A 42 1.64 -6.94 2.94
C THR A 42 0.88 -6.47 1.71
N LEU A 43 1.59 -6.13 0.63
CA LEU A 43 0.95 -5.62 -0.59
C LEU A 43 0.06 -6.68 -1.27
N THR A 44 0.42 -7.97 -1.18
CA THR A 44 -0.42 -9.06 -1.68
C THR A 44 -1.71 -9.19 -0.86
N LYS A 45 -1.62 -9.11 0.48
CA LYS A 45 -2.81 -9.08 1.35
C LYS A 45 -3.70 -7.87 1.07
N LEU A 46 -3.11 -6.72 0.76
CA LEU A 46 -3.81 -5.50 0.34
C LEU A 46 -4.32 -5.58 -1.12
N LYS A 47 -4.08 -6.68 -1.82
CA LYS A 47 -4.45 -6.90 -3.23
C LYS A 47 -3.87 -5.85 -4.18
N VAL A 48 -2.75 -5.23 -3.80
CA VAL A 48 -2.03 -4.25 -4.64
C VAL A 48 -1.17 -4.95 -5.67
N ILE A 49 -0.55 -6.08 -5.28
CA ILE A 49 0.29 -6.91 -6.14
C ILE A 49 -0.15 -8.37 -6.08
N ASP A 50 0.06 -9.07 -7.17
CA ASP A 50 -0.20 -10.50 -7.27
C ASP A 50 1.07 -11.25 -7.70
N GLY A 51 1.12 -12.56 -7.39
CA GLY A 51 2.09 -13.49 -7.95
C GLY A 51 1.66 -14.02 -9.31
N TYR A 52 2.43 -14.97 -9.79
CA TYR A 52 2.17 -15.71 -11.03
C TYR A 52 1.32 -16.95 -10.74
N GLU A 53 0.69 -17.49 -11.78
CA GLU A 53 -0.13 -18.72 -11.71
C GLU A 53 0.68 -19.95 -11.25
N ASP A 54 2.00 -19.92 -11.43
CA ASP A 54 2.91 -20.98 -10.99
C ASP A 54 3.22 -20.92 -9.47
N GLY A 55 2.60 -20.02 -8.72
CA GLY A 55 2.79 -19.84 -7.28
C GLY A 55 4.06 -19.08 -6.90
N THR A 56 4.74 -18.46 -7.86
CA THR A 56 5.92 -17.62 -7.62
C THR A 56 5.57 -16.13 -7.62
N PHE A 57 6.44 -15.31 -7.01
CA PHE A 57 6.39 -13.85 -7.10
C PHE A 57 7.44 -13.27 -8.06
N LYS A 58 8.57 -13.95 -8.21
CA LYS A 58 9.74 -13.54 -8.98
C LYS A 58 10.32 -12.20 -8.50
N PRO A 59 10.76 -12.12 -7.24
CA PRO A 59 11.23 -10.86 -6.65
C PRO A 59 12.41 -10.23 -7.42
N ASP A 60 13.27 -11.02 -8.03
CA ASP A 60 14.42 -10.57 -8.82
C ASP A 60 14.09 -10.33 -10.30
N GLY A 61 12.87 -10.69 -10.74
CA GLY A 61 12.39 -10.42 -12.09
C GLY A 61 12.17 -8.93 -12.31
N GLN A 62 12.54 -8.42 -13.48
CA GLN A 62 12.26 -7.03 -13.85
C GLN A 62 10.76 -6.83 -14.07
N ILE A 63 10.28 -5.62 -13.84
CA ILE A 63 8.90 -5.20 -14.10
C ILE A 63 8.89 -4.19 -15.23
N THR A 64 7.91 -4.31 -16.13
CA THR A 64 7.76 -3.36 -17.24
C THR A 64 7.15 -2.04 -16.78
N ARG A 65 7.33 -1.01 -17.60
CA ARG A 65 6.73 0.31 -17.38
C ARG A 65 5.21 0.24 -17.34
N ALA A 66 4.59 -0.55 -18.21
CA ALA A 66 3.15 -0.75 -18.23
C ALA A 66 2.64 -1.47 -16.97
N GLU A 67 3.32 -2.52 -16.52
CA GLU A 67 2.97 -3.24 -15.30
C GLU A 67 3.06 -2.34 -14.08
N PHE A 68 4.14 -1.57 -13.95
CA PHE A 68 4.28 -0.65 -12.82
C PHE A 68 3.25 0.49 -12.87
N THR A 69 2.95 1.04 -14.06
CA THR A 69 1.88 2.02 -14.22
C THR A 69 0.53 1.48 -13.75
N LYS A 70 0.20 0.23 -14.11
CA LYS A 70 -1.01 -0.44 -13.60
C LYS A 70 -1.05 -0.46 -12.08
N LEU A 71 0.06 -0.83 -11.41
CA LEU A 71 0.12 -0.88 -9.95
C LEU A 71 -0.14 0.50 -9.31
N ILE A 72 0.47 1.56 -9.85
CA ILE A 72 0.26 2.94 -9.38
C ILE A 72 -1.20 3.37 -9.53
N VAL A 73 -1.79 3.16 -10.69
CA VAL A 73 -3.19 3.54 -10.96
C VAL A 73 -4.15 2.74 -10.09
N PHE A 74 -3.85 1.46 -9.87
CA PHE A 74 -4.66 0.59 -9.02
C PHE A 74 -4.61 1.02 -7.54
N ILE A 75 -3.42 1.34 -7.01
CA ILE A 75 -3.26 1.78 -5.60
C ILE A 75 -3.98 3.11 -5.34
N LEU A 76 -4.16 3.95 -6.37
CA LEU A 76 -4.96 5.17 -6.34
C LEU A 76 -6.48 4.89 -6.45
N GLY A 77 -6.89 3.63 -6.49
CA GLY A 77 -8.30 3.23 -6.49
C GLY A 77 -9.01 3.40 -7.84
N TYR A 78 -8.30 3.75 -8.90
CA TYR A 78 -8.88 3.82 -10.24
C TYR A 78 -9.10 2.41 -10.79
N LYS A 79 -10.39 2.08 -11.00
CA LYS A 79 -10.85 0.79 -11.55
C LYS A 79 -11.54 1.04 -12.90
N ASP A 80 -12.48 0.63 -13.31
CA ASP A 80 -13.41 0.82 -14.45
C ASP A 80 -13.02 1.96 -15.44
N LEU A 81 -11.78 1.93 -15.91
CA LEU A 81 -11.24 2.97 -16.81
C LEU A 81 -11.56 2.64 -18.25
N ALA A 82 -12.01 3.65 -19.00
CA ALA A 82 -12.30 3.51 -20.41
C ALA A 82 -11.81 4.74 -21.19
N TYR A 83 -10.86 4.53 -22.09
CA TYR A 83 -10.39 5.52 -23.06
C TYR A 83 -10.41 4.92 -24.46
N ASP A 84 -10.77 5.70 -25.46
CA ASP A 84 -10.80 5.24 -26.86
C ASP A 84 -9.38 5.04 -27.41
N SER A 85 -8.47 5.93 -27.05
CA SER A 85 -7.08 5.93 -27.49
C SER A 85 -6.11 6.29 -26.36
N SER A 86 -4.83 6.17 -26.61
CA SER A 86 -3.74 6.73 -25.81
C SER A 86 -3.11 7.92 -26.52
N ASP A 87 -2.52 8.83 -25.76
CA ASP A 87 -1.72 9.94 -26.29
C ASP A 87 -0.32 9.47 -26.76
N PHE A 88 0.05 8.22 -26.49
CA PHE A 88 1.33 7.64 -26.89
C PHE A 88 1.20 6.79 -28.15
N THR A 89 2.09 7.01 -29.11
CA THR A 89 2.05 6.40 -30.44
C THR A 89 2.33 4.89 -30.44
N ASP A 90 3.00 4.40 -29.44
CA ASP A 90 3.36 2.99 -29.25
C ASP A 90 2.39 2.23 -28.29
N VAL A 91 1.27 2.87 -27.92
CA VAL A 91 0.24 2.25 -27.09
C VAL A 91 -1.05 2.13 -27.91
N ASP A 92 -1.22 1.02 -28.59
CA ASP A 92 -2.38 0.73 -29.42
C ASP A 92 -3.70 0.74 -28.63
N ALA A 93 -4.81 1.03 -29.33
CA ALA A 93 -6.15 0.98 -28.74
C ALA A 93 -6.50 -0.38 -28.11
N SER A 94 -5.88 -1.47 -28.60
CA SER A 94 -6.03 -2.83 -28.07
C SER A 94 -5.04 -3.18 -26.96
N HIS A 95 -4.07 -2.31 -26.66
CA HIS A 95 -3.05 -2.62 -25.65
C HIS A 95 -3.70 -2.75 -24.26
N TRP A 96 -3.40 -3.84 -23.55
CA TRP A 96 -4.02 -4.16 -22.25
C TRP A 96 -3.85 -3.06 -21.19
N ALA A 97 -2.71 -2.35 -21.20
CA ALA A 97 -2.41 -1.29 -20.24
C ALA A 97 -2.85 0.11 -20.71
N LYS A 98 -3.45 0.26 -21.89
CA LYS A 98 -3.82 1.56 -22.47
C LYS A 98 -4.54 2.46 -21.46
N ASN A 99 -5.56 1.95 -20.82
CA ASN A 99 -6.36 2.74 -19.89
C ASN A 99 -5.56 3.17 -18.65
N TYR A 100 -4.69 2.32 -18.12
CA TYR A 100 -3.82 2.66 -17.00
C TYR A 100 -2.78 3.72 -17.39
N ILE A 101 -2.15 3.56 -18.56
CA ILE A 101 -1.17 4.51 -19.10
C ILE A 101 -1.83 5.87 -19.31
N GLN A 102 -2.99 5.93 -19.96
CA GLN A 102 -3.70 7.18 -20.20
C GLN A 102 -4.13 7.85 -18.89
N THR A 103 -4.59 7.07 -17.89
CA THR A 103 -4.93 7.62 -16.58
C THR A 103 -3.70 8.22 -15.89
N ALA A 104 -2.58 7.48 -15.82
CA ALA A 104 -1.36 7.97 -15.20
C ALA A 104 -0.80 9.23 -15.90
N TYR A 105 -0.96 9.32 -17.22
CA TYR A 105 -0.59 10.49 -17.98
C TYR A 105 -1.48 11.70 -17.62
N ASN A 106 -2.79 11.51 -17.60
CA ASN A 106 -3.75 12.56 -17.23
C ASN A 106 -3.57 13.06 -15.79
N LEU A 107 -3.10 12.19 -14.90
CA LEU A 107 -2.77 12.53 -13.51
C LEU A 107 -1.37 13.18 -13.36
N GLY A 108 -0.60 13.30 -14.46
CA GLY A 108 0.76 13.85 -14.41
C GLY A 108 1.79 12.95 -13.73
N ILE A 109 1.49 11.66 -13.55
CA ILE A 109 2.40 10.69 -12.92
C ILE A 109 3.48 10.24 -13.90
N ILE A 110 3.14 10.14 -15.19
CA ILE A 110 4.04 9.79 -16.28
C ILE A 110 4.04 10.86 -17.37
N ALA A 111 5.14 10.97 -18.11
CA ALA A 111 5.29 11.92 -19.21
C ALA A 111 5.78 11.29 -20.53
N GLY A 112 5.92 9.96 -20.59
CA GLY A 112 6.51 9.27 -21.74
C GLY A 112 8.02 9.44 -21.86
N MET A 113 8.56 9.12 -23.04
CA MET A 113 9.99 9.11 -23.35
C MET A 113 10.49 10.43 -23.97
N GLY A 114 9.58 11.37 -24.26
CA GLY A 114 9.90 12.67 -24.89
C GLY A 114 9.81 12.69 -26.42
N ASP A 115 9.61 11.55 -27.04
CA ASP A 115 9.46 11.38 -28.50
C ASP A 115 8.03 10.99 -28.92
N GLY A 116 7.06 11.09 -28.01
CA GLY A 116 5.68 10.70 -28.22
C GLY A 116 5.41 9.22 -27.91
N THR A 117 6.39 8.48 -27.41
CA THR A 117 6.25 7.08 -26.98
C THR A 117 6.20 6.93 -25.47
N PHE A 118 5.66 5.81 -25.00
CA PHE A 118 5.67 5.42 -23.58
C PHE A 118 6.66 4.29 -23.27
N ALA A 119 6.98 3.45 -24.25
CA ALA A 119 7.74 2.21 -24.13
C ALA A 119 7.13 1.23 -23.11
N PRO A 120 5.87 0.75 -23.31
CA PRO A 120 5.11 -0.01 -22.30
C PRO A 120 5.80 -1.30 -21.86
N ASP A 121 6.44 -2.00 -22.79
CA ASP A 121 7.08 -3.31 -22.57
C ASP A 121 8.55 -3.21 -22.11
N ALA A 122 9.12 -2.00 -22.12
CA ALA A 122 10.47 -1.81 -21.62
C ALA A 122 10.50 -1.95 -20.08
N PRO A 123 11.59 -2.48 -19.49
CA PRO A 123 11.78 -2.44 -18.06
C PRO A 123 11.71 -0.99 -17.54
N VAL A 124 10.99 -0.75 -16.44
CA VAL A 124 11.06 0.53 -15.75
C VAL A 124 12.40 0.63 -15.02
N THR A 125 13.15 1.72 -15.19
CA THR A 125 14.36 1.92 -14.40
C THR A 125 14.01 2.32 -12.96
N TYR A 126 14.93 2.10 -12.03
CA TYR A 126 14.68 2.41 -10.63
C TYR A 126 14.39 3.91 -10.41
N GLU A 127 15.15 4.80 -11.08
CA GLU A 127 14.89 6.24 -11.01
C GLU A 127 13.53 6.64 -11.59
N GLN A 128 13.08 5.98 -12.69
CA GLN A 128 11.76 6.20 -13.25
C GLN A 128 10.67 5.76 -12.28
N ALA A 129 10.85 4.61 -11.64
CA ALA A 129 9.92 4.11 -10.63
C ALA A 129 9.81 5.07 -9.44
N LEU A 130 10.94 5.56 -8.92
CA LEU A 130 10.95 6.56 -7.85
C LEU A 130 10.23 7.85 -8.25
N LYS A 131 10.46 8.35 -9.47
CA LYS A 131 9.74 9.52 -10.00
C LYS A 131 8.23 9.28 -10.01
N MET A 132 7.78 8.14 -10.52
CA MET A 132 6.35 7.82 -10.57
C MET A 132 5.73 7.84 -9.16
N VAL A 133 6.40 7.27 -8.14
CA VAL A 133 5.90 7.30 -6.76
C VAL A 133 5.94 8.71 -6.16
N VAL A 134 7.00 9.48 -6.38
CA VAL A 134 7.09 10.89 -5.95
C VAL A 134 5.97 11.73 -6.56
N CYS A 135 5.66 11.54 -7.86
CA CYS A 135 4.52 12.19 -8.51
C CYS A 135 3.18 11.76 -7.90
N THR A 136 3.02 10.46 -7.62
CA THR A 136 1.81 9.89 -6.97
C THR A 136 1.55 10.50 -5.60
N LEU A 137 2.61 10.79 -4.85
CA LEU A 137 2.53 11.44 -3.53
C LEU A 137 2.33 12.97 -3.61
N GLY A 138 2.26 13.56 -4.82
CA GLY A 138 2.14 15.01 -5.01
C GLY A 138 3.41 15.81 -4.72
N CYS A 139 4.58 15.15 -4.72
CA CYS A 139 5.85 15.75 -4.30
C CYS A 139 6.72 16.29 -5.45
N VAL A 140 6.16 16.50 -6.65
CA VAL A 140 6.88 16.97 -7.84
C VAL A 140 7.63 18.28 -7.58
N GLN A 141 6.93 19.28 -7.03
CA GLN A 141 7.52 20.61 -6.78
C GLN A 141 8.71 20.53 -5.80
N PHE A 142 8.65 19.63 -4.83
CA PHE A 142 9.77 19.44 -3.89
C PHE A 142 10.96 18.79 -4.59
N ALA A 143 10.71 17.80 -5.47
CA ALA A 143 11.75 17.15 -6.24
C ALA A 143 12.46 18.15 -7.19
N GLU A 144 11.71 18.97 -7.93
CA GLU A 144 12.24 19.98 -8.84
C GLU A 144 13.08 21.05 -8.11
N ASN A 145 12.74 21.40 -6.87
CA ASN A 145 13.51 22.31 -6.05
C ASN A 145 14.85 21.70 -5.56
N LEU A 146 14.98 20.37 -5.53
CA LEU A 146 16.20 19.65 -5.12
C LEU A 146 17.18 19.41 -6.27
N GLY A 147 16.75 19.59 -7.51
CA GLY A 147 17.59 19.44 -8.70
C GLY A 147 16.80 19.02 -9.95
N GLU A 148 17.50 18.96 -11.06
CA GLU A 148 16.95 18.47 -12.32
C GLU A 148 16.72 16.95 -12.28
N TRP A 149 15.98 16.44 -13.27
CA TRP A 149 15.82 15.00 -13.51
C TRP A 149 17.16 14.34 -13.89
N PRO A 150 17.52 13.17 -13.35
CA PRO A 150 16.75 12.36 -12.36
C PRO A 150 17.07 12.75 -10.90
N GLU A 151 18.08 13.55 -10.65
CA GLU A 151 18.70 13.77 -9.34
C GLU A 151 17.74 14.35 -8.31
N GLY A 152 16.92 15.33 -8.66
CA GLY A 152 15.94 15.94 -7.75
C GLY A 152 14.91 14.92 -7.25
N PHE A 153 14.43 14.04 -8.13
CA PHE A 153 13.46 13.00 -7.77
C PHE A 153 14.09 11.90 -6.89
N ILE A 154 15.35 11.53 -7.16
CA ILE A 154 16.09 10.59 -6.30
C ILE A 154 16.27 11.17 -4.89
N LYS A 155 16.69 12.44 -4.79
CA LYS A 155 16.83 13.14 -3.49
C LYS A 155 15.51 13.20 -2.74
N GLN A 156 14.40 13.53 -3.44
CA GLN A 156 13.09 13.59 -2.84
C GLN A 156 12.63 12.20 -2.37
N ALA A 157 12.85 11.16 -3.16
CA ALA A 157 12.54 9.78 -2.78
C ALA A 157 13.30 9.34 -1.52
N ASN A 158 14.58 9.72 -1.41
CA ASN A 158 15.39 9.46 -0.21
C ASN A 158 14.87 10.25 1.00
N THR A 159 14.47 11.50 0.82
CA THR A 159 13.90 12.35 1.89
C THR A 159 12.59 11.74 2.43
N LEU A 160 11.82 11.08 1.57
CA LEU A 160 10.57 10.39 1.91
C LEU A 160 10.80 8.95 2.40
N ASP A 161 12.03 8.51 2.60
CA ASP A 161 12.35 7.11 2.95
C ASP A 161 11.83 6.05 1.94
N LEU A 162 11.49 6.43 0.71
CA LEU A 162 11.02 5.50 -0.33
C LEU A 162 12.06 4.43 -0.68
N THR A 163 13.34 4.77 -0.55
CA THR A 163 14.47 3.90 -0.87
C THR A 163 14.91 3.00 0.28
N LYS A 164 14.27 3.12 1.45
CA LYS A 164 14.63 2.36 2.65
C LYS A 164 14.44 0.86 2.44
N LYS A 165 15.47 0.07 2.79
CA LYS A 165 15.52 -1.38 2.58
C LYS A 165 15.46 -1.81 1.11
N VAL A 166 15.71 -0.92 0.16
CA VAL A 166 15.79 -1.28 -1.26
C VAL A 166 17.24 -1.53 -1.63
N ASN A 167 17.54 -2.76 -2.06
CA ASN A 167 18.87 -3.13 -2.55
C ASN A 167 18.92 -2.86 -4.05
N SER A 168 19.54 -1.75 -4.44
CA SER A 168 19.72 -1.38 -5.85
C SER A 168 21.20 -1.39 -6.24
N THR A 169 21.49 -1.88 -7.45
CA THR A 169 22.82 -1.84 -8.07
C THR A 169 23.10 -0.50 -8.77
N GLY A 170 22.04 0.26 -9.06
CA GLY A 170 22.12 1.58 -9.71
C GLY A 170 20.73 2.12 -10.02
N TYR A 171 20.63 3.44 -10.11
CA TYR A 171 19.34 4.09 -10.36
C TYR A 171 18.85 3.94 -11.79
N SER A 172 19.75 3.88 -12.77
CA SER A 172 19.45 3.70 -14.19
C SER A 172 19.20 2.24 -14.59
N GLU A 173 19.39 1.30 -13.67
CA GLU A 173 19.13 -0.11 -13.91
C GLU A 173 17.63 -0.42 -13.83
N GLY A 174 17.21 -1.49 -14.51
CA GLY A 174 15.83 -1.97 -14.45
C GLY A 174 15.43 -2.37 -13.04
N ALA A 175 14.33 -1.83 -12.55
CA ALA A 175 13.81 -2.16 -11.23
C ALA A 175 13.27 -3.59 -11.21
N THR A 176 13.53 -4.31 -10.12
CA THR A 176 12.95 -5.64 -9.90
C THR A 176 11.60 -5.55 -9.22
N ARG A 177 10.79 -6.61 -9.34
CA ARG A 177 9.47 -6.70 -8.69
C ARG A 177 9.57 -6.56 -7.16
N GLY A 178 10.63 -7.12 -6.55
CA GLY A 178 10.89 -6.98 -5.12
C GLY A 178 11.22 -5.54 -4.72
N MET A 179 12.07 -4.85 -5.50
CA MET A 179 12.36 -3.43 -5.29
C MET A 179 11.09 -2.58 -5.36
N ILE A 180 10.26 -2.81 -6.37
CA ILE A 180 8.99 -2.09 -6.55
C ILE A 180 8.03 -2.36 -5.38
N ALA A 181 7.92 -3.61 -4.94
CA ALA A 181 7.13 -3.94 -3.75
C ALA A 181 7.61 -3.16 -2.52
N GLN A 182 8.93 -3.07 -2.30
CA GLN A 182 9.46 -2.32 -1.16
C GLN A 182 9.21 -0.82 -1.29
N VAL A 183 9.38 -0.21 -2.46
CA VAL A 183 9.10 1.21 -2.69
C VAL A 183 7.63 1.54 -2.46
N LEU A 184 6.71 0.74 -3.00
CA LEU A 184 5.27 0.92 -2.78
C LEU A 184 4.88 0.72 -1.32
N TYR A 185 5.45 -0.30 -0.65
CA TYR A 185 5.24 -0.52 0.78
C TYR A 185 5.68 0.68 1.61
N ASN A 186 6.85 1.24 1.32
CA ASN A 186 7.35 2.44 1.99
C ASN A 186 6.44 3.65 1.76
N ALA A 187 5.79 3.75 0.60
CA ALA A 187 4.90 4.86 0.25
C ALA A 187 3.53 4.82 0.93
N LEU A 188 3.08 3.66 1.44
CA LEU A 188 1.71 3.45 1.89
C LEU A 188 1.22 4.45 2.95
N GLU A 189 2.07 4.82 3.88
CA GLU A 189 1.75 5.68 5.03
C GLU A 189 2.32 7.10 4.90
N ILE A 190 2.99 7.42 3.79
CA ILE A 190 3.51 8.78 3.56
C ILE A 190 2.32 9.71 3.27
N PRO A 191 2.27 10.90 3.90
CA PRO A 191 1.26 11.90 3.60
C PRO A 191 1.24 12.28 2.11
N ILE A 192 0.05 12.39 1.53
CA ILE A 192 -0.13 12.95 0.19
C ILE A 192 0.01 14.47 0.30
N TYR A 193 0.72 15.07 -0.65
CA TYR A 193 0.88 16.51 -0.74
C TYR A 193 -0.11 17.09 -1.76
N GLU A 194 -0.80 18.13 -1.36
CA GLU A 194 -1.78 18.84 -2.19
C GLU A 194 -1.50 20.35 -2.19
N ASN A 195 -1.84 21.02 -3.28
CA ASN A 195 -1.77 22.48 -3.34
C ASN A 195 -3.03 23.07 -2.72
N ASN A 196 -2.88 23.86 -1.65
CA ASN A 196 -3.97 24.54 -0.97
C ASN A 196 -4.35 25.91 -1.58
N GLY A 197 -3.83 26.20 -2.77
CA GLY A 197 -4.00 27.49 -3.47
C GLY A 197 -2.86 28.48 -3.22
N TYR A 198 -2.01 28.23 -2.24
CA TYR A 198 -0.84 29.06 -1.90
C TYR A 198 0.46 28.25 -1.90
N ASN A 199 0.44 27.08 -1.29
CA ASN A 199 1.59 26.22 -1.12
C ASN A 199 1.20 24.75 -1.25
N TRP A 200 2.20 23.92 -1.56
CA TRP A 200 2.09 22.47 -1.43
C TRP A 200 2.28 22.10 0.04
N VAL A 201 1.31 21.39 0.60
CA VAL A 201 1.29 20.99 2.01
C VAL A 201 1.01 19.52 2.16
N ALA A 202 1.60 18.89 3.16
CA ALA A 202 1.25 17.54 3.57
C ALA A 202 -0.21 17.53 4.08
N THR A 203 -1.01 16.61 3.60
CA THR A 203 -2.37 16.36 4.10
C THR A 203 -2.35 15.22 5.12
N GLU A 204 -3.51 14.90 5.69
CA GLU A 204 -3.68 13.71 6.52
C GLU A 204 -4.00 12.45 5.68
N LYS A 205 -4.08 12.60 4.35
CA LYS A 205 -4.37 11.50 3.43
C LYS A 205 -3.12 10.66 3.18
N THR A 206 -3.29 9.35 3.07
CA THR A 206 -2.24 8.41 2.68
C THR A 206 -2.78 7.41 1.65
N LEU A 207 -1.89 6.75 0.93
CA LEU A 207 -2.28 5.69 -0.01
C LEU A 207 -3.05 4.58 0.71
N MET A 208 -2.59 4.16 1.87
CA MET A 208 -3.22 3.10 2.65
C MET A 208 -4.63 3.50 3.12
N LYS A 209 -4.75 4.61 3.83
CA LYS A 209 -5.99 5.01 4.51
C LYS A 209 -7.05 5.50 3.52
N ASP A 210 -6.67 6.37 2.58
CA ASP A 210 -7.65 7.15 1.80
C ASP A 210 -7.93 6.53 0.43
N TYR A 211 -6.99 5.79 -0.13
CA TYR A 211 -7.14 5.17 -1.43
C TYR A 211 -7.43 3.68 -1.35
N LEU A 212 -6.66 2.93 -0.56
CA LEU A 212 -6.93 1.50 -0.33
C LEU A 212 -8.02 1.27 0.72
N LYS A 213 -8.45 2.30 1.47
CA LYS A 213 -9.45 2.23 2.54
C LYS A 213 -9.05 1.29 3.69
N VAL A 214 -7.76 1.12 3.90
CA VAL A 214 -7.19 0.24 4.92
C VAL A 214 -6.61 1.06 6.05
N LYS A 215 -6.96 0.69 7.28
CA LYS A 215 -6.31 1.18 8.51
C LYS A 215 -5.30 0.17 9.00
N LYS A 216 -4.26 0.67 9.65
CA LYS A 216 -3.24 -0.12 10.33
C LYS A 216 -3.32 0.16 11.83
N LEU A 217 -3.36 -0.89 12.61
CA LEU A 217 -3.30 -0.83 14.07
C LEU A 217 -2.11 -1.66 14.55
N LYS A 218 -1.23 -1.05 15.33
CA LYS A 218 -0.12 -1.74 15.98
C LYS A 218 -0.26 -1.61 17.49
N GLY A 219 -0.27 -2.73 18.18
CA GLY A 219 -0.46 -2.76 19.63
C GLY A 219 -0.26 -4.14 20.23
N THR A 220 -0.45 -4.24 21.51
CA THR A 220 -0.40 -5.53 22.24
C THR A 220 -1.76 -6.19 22.16
N LEU A 221 -1.80 -7.46 21.75
CA LEU A 221 -3.01 -8.28 21.82
C LEU A 221 -3.27 -8.61 23.29
N VAL A 222 -4.32 -8.04 23.87
CA VAL A 222 -4.64 -8.16 25.28
C VAL A 222 -5.84 -9.05 25.58
N GLY A 223 -6.60 -9.41 24.55
CA GLY A 223 -7.75 -10.30 24.72
C GLY A 223 -8.21 -10.93 23.41
N VAL A 224 -8.66 -12.17 23.52
CA VAL A 224 -9.42 -12.94 22.54
C VAL A 224 -10.38 -13.82 23.31
N GLU A 225 -11.64 -13.92 22.88
CA GLU A 225 -12.67 -14.79 23.48
C GLU A 225 -12.44 -15.11 24.98
N ASP A 226 -12.09 -16.35 25.30
CA ASP A 226 -11.89 -16.86 26.66
C ASP A 226 -10.53 -16.49 27.29
N TYR A 227 -9.64 -15.85 26.54
CA TYR A 227 -8.28 -15.52 26.99
C TYR A 227 -8.09 -14.01 27.09
N LEU A 228 -8.10 -13.50 28.32
CA LEU A 228 -7.93 -12.08 28.60
C LEU A 228 -6.67 -11.86 29.45
N THR A 229 -5.90 -10.83 29.14
CA THR A 229 -4.84 -10.34 30.03
C THR A 229 -5.45 -9.42 31.10
N GLU A 230 -4.68 -9.05 32.13
CA GLU A 230 -5.10 -8.09 33.13
C GLU A 230 -5.45 -6.72 32.59
N ASP A 231 -4.91 -6.38 31.41
CA ASP A 231 -5.17 -5.13 30.69
C ASP A 231 -6.50 -5.14 29.95
N CYS A 232 -7.07 -6.33 29.68
CA CYS A 232 -8.34 -6.47 28.99
C CYS A 232 -9.48 -6.60 30.01
N LYS A 233 -10.23 -5.50 30.19
CA LYS A 233 -11.41 -5.45 31.10
C LYS A 233 -12.74 -5.49 30.33
N GLN A 234 -12.73 -6.00 29.10
CA GLN A 234 -13.90 -6.05 28.23
C GLN A 234 -14.27 -7.49 27.93
N ASP A 235 -15.58 -7.78 27.93
CA ASP A 235 -16.10 -9.05 27.44
C ASP A 235 -15.91 -9.10 25.91
N LEU A 236 -15.41 -10.21 25.39
CA LEU A 236 -15.17 -10.45 23.97
C LEU A 236 -16.01 -11.65 23.51
N ASN A 237 -16.56 -11.55 22.31
CA ASN A 237 -17.24 -12.65 21.64
C ASN A 237 -16.22 -13.53 20.89
N GLU A 238 -16.65 -14.71 20.42
CA GLU A 238 -15.84 -15.69 19.69
C GLU A 238 -15.05 -15.11 18.50
N SER A 239 -15.55 -14.04 17.91
CA SER A 239 -14.93 -13.37 16.74
C SER A 239 -14.28 -12.04 17.07
N GLU A 240 -14.11 -11.71 18.33
CA GLU A 240 -13.55 -10.43 18.75
C GLU A 240 -12.14 -10.58 19.33
N MET A 241 -11.31 -9.59 19.06
CA MET A 241 -10.03 -9.41 19.74
C MET A 241 -9.91 -7.98 20.29
N ALA A 242 -9.20 -7.84 21.40
CA ALA A 242 -8.86 -6.55 21.98
C ALA A 242 -7.36 -6.28 21.81
N ILE A 243 -7.05 -5.11 21.28
CA ILE A 243 -5.68 -4.63 21.09
C ILE A 243 -5.52 -3.35 21.89
N LEU A 244 -4.46 -3.27 22.68
CA LEU A 244 -4.01 -2.06 23.33
C LEU A 244 -2.99 -1.39 22.38
N PRO A 245 -3.36 -0.27 21.70
CA PRO A 245 -2.45 0.41 20.78
C PRO A 245 -1.20 0.92 21.52
N ASN A 246 -0.07 0.99 20.80
CA ASN A 246 1.19 1.46 21.39
C ASN A 246 1.16 2.96 21.75
N ASP A 247 0.25 3.71 21.17
CA ASP A 247 0.11 5.18 21.25
C ASP A 247 -1.17 5.63 21.97
N SER A 248 -1.93 4.70 22.56
CA SER A 248 -3.18 4.96 23.27
C SER A 248 -3.31 4.11 24.52
N SER A 249 -4.06 4.62 25.50
CA SER A 249 -4.52 3.85 26.66
C SER A 249 -5.88 3.18 26.44
N ASP A 250 -6.55 3.49 25.34
CA ASP A 250 -7.88 3.00 25.02
C ASP A 250 -7.79 1.72 24.19
N LEU A 251 -8.48 0.68 24.63
CA LEU A 251 -8.56 -0.60 23.94
C LEU A 251 -9.35 -0.45 22.63
N VAL A 252 -8.82 -1.04 21.57
CA VAL A 252 -9.53 -1.18 20.30
C VAL A 252 -10.01 -2.62 20.17
N LYS A 253 -11.34 -2.79 20.06
CA LYS A 253 -11.96 -4.07 19.72
C LYS A 253 -12.05 -4.21 18.20
N ILE A 254 -11.67 -5.37 17.71
CA ILE A 254 -11.78 -5.73 16.30
C ILE A 254 -12.58 -7.01 16.22
N ASP A 255 -13.69 -6.97 15.48
CA ASP A 255 -14.43 -8.16 15.09
C ASP A 255 -13.76 -8.78 13.86
N PHE A 256 -13.38 -10.05 13.99
CA PHE A 256 -12.73 -10.81 12.90
C PHE A 256 -13.58 -11.97 12.38
N SER A 257 -14.89 -11.98 12.65
CA SER A 257 -15.83 -12.99 12.15
C SER A 257 -15.81 -13.17 10.64
N GLU A 258 -15.49 -12.09 9.93
CA GLU A 258 -15.42 -12.04 8.47
C GLU A 258 -13.99 -11.99 7.92
N PHE A 259 -12.97 -12.15 8.79
CA PHE A 259 -11.58 -12.16 8.35
C PHE A 259 -11.15 -13.52 7.82
N THR A 260 -10.55 -13.56 6.66
CA THR A 260 -9.65 -14.65 6.29
C THR A 260 -8.31 -14.45 7.00
N SER A 261 -8.18 -14.97 8.19
CA SER A 261 -6.91 -15.03 8.89
C SER A 261 -6.15 -16.26 8.40
N ASN A 262 -4.89 -16.10 8.02
CA ASN A 262 -3.95 -17.21 7.90
C ASN A 262 -3.43 -17.67 9.29
N VAL A 263 -3.91 -17.06 10.35
CA VAL A 263 -3.65 -17.43 11.73
C VAL A 263 -4.82 -18.28 12.22
N THR A 264 -4.59 -19.58 12.37
CA THR A 264 -5.61 -20.54 12.81
C THR A 264 -5.92 -20.45 14.30
N ASP A 265 -5.06 -19.81 15.07
CA ASP A 265 -5.20 -19.65 16.52
C ASP A 265 -4.47 -18.36 16.94
N ILE A 266 -5.25 -17.30 17.07
CA ILE A 266 -4.74 -15.99 17.43
C ILE A 266 -4.35 -15.89 18.90
N SER A 267 -4.88 -16.79 19.77
CA SER A 267 -4.58 -16.79 21.20
C SER A 267 -3.10 -16.98 21.50
N LYS A 268 -2.36 -17.63 20.58
CA LYS A 268 -0.89 -17.80 20.66
C LYS A 268 -0.11 -16.49 20.69
N TYR A 269 -0.72 -15.40 20.24
CA TYR A 269 -0.10 -14.08 20.20
C TYR A 269 -0.53 -13.18 21.35
N LEU A 270 -1.31 -13.71 22.30
CA LEU A 270 -1.73 -12.97 23.49
C LEU A 270 -0.50 -12.45 24.24
N GLY A 271 -0.52 -11.18 24.64
CA GLY A 271 0.60 -10.48 25.24
C GLY A 271 1.70 -10.02 24.29
N ASN A 272 1.63 -10.39 23.00
CA ASN A 272 2.60 -9.97 22.01
C ASN A 272 2.14 -8.70 21.26
N THR A 273 3.10 -7.92 20.80
CA THR A 273 2.80 -6.81 19.88
C THR A 273 2.50 -7.37 18.50
N ILE A 274 1.31 -7.05 17.99
CA ILE A 274 0.84 -7.43 16.66
C ILE A 274 0.56 -6.20 15.79
N THR A 275 0.50 -6.40 14.49
CA THR A 275 0.04 -5.39 13.54
C THR A 275 -1.14 -5.95 12.76
N VAL A 276 -2.25 -5.23 12.79
CA VAL A 276 -3.48 -5.59 12.09
C VAL A 276 -3.76 -4.56 11.00
N TYR A 277 -4.10 -5.03 9.81
CA TYR A 277 -4.60 -4.21 8.71
C TYR A 277 -6.08 -4.56 8.52
N TYR A 278 -6.94 -3.55 8.49
CA TYR A 278 -8.38 -3.74 8.38
C TYR A 278 -9.03 -2.66 7.52
N GLU A 279 -10.04 -3.04 6.74
CA GLU A 279 -10.83 -2.10 5.96
C GLU A 279 -11.83 -1.38 6.88
N GLN A 280 -12.03 -0.09 6.65
CA GLN A 280 -13.09 0.66 7.29
C GLN A 280 -14.27 0.70 6.32
N LEU A 281 -15.35 -0.01 6.64
CA LEU A 281 -16.62 0.19 5.95
C LEU A 281 -17.14 1.58 6.27
N THR A 282 -17.45 2.33 5.24
CA THR A 282 -18.09 3.67 5.34
C THR A 282 -19.59 3.52 5.27
#